data_06723101e1f89b1e50bae30d77fbde67
#
_entry.id   06723101e1f89b1e50bae30d77fbde67
#
_cell.length_a   1.000
_cell.length_b   1.000
_cell.length_c   1.000
_cell.angle_alpha   90.00
_cell.angle_beta   90.00
_cell.angle_gamma   90.00
#
_symmetry.space_group_name_H-M   'P 1'
#
loop_
_entity.id
_entity.type
_entity.pdbx_description
1 polymer ?
#
loop_
_entity_poly.entity_id
_entity_poly.type
_entity_poly.pdbx_seq_one_letter_code
_entity_poly.pdbx_strand_id
1 'polypeptide(L)'
;STPYWQAMADGYMASHKDVTIEMVDLGSSDYMTVLATQLAGSADLDVVTVKDIPGYANLINLDYLKPLNEVLTRDAGDFNGTIEQLTTDDGNFYAVPFRSDFWVVYYNKDLFDKAGVEYPSNDMTLEDYDALARKMTSGSGDTKVYGCHYHTWRSAASLFSILDGKNTIIDGTYDFMKPTYDMVIAQQKDGICMDYGYLKTSSLHYSAAFENQQCAMVNMGSWFISTLEAYMKDAETKFNWGIVKYPHPTGAEAGSTLGTVTSLAINADSPKAEAAADFINWCVSEEGAQAIAKTGTFPACGSAATAEIIKSTEGFPEDSNSVDALTTSNVYLEMPYTQYASDIETILNAEHDAIMTMSETVDEGIQNMNDQVPAVLG
;
A
#
# COMPACT_ATOMS: atom_id res chain seq x y z
N SER A 1 7.79 -4.90 -18.19
CA SER A 1 8.19 -5.51 -16.90
C SER A 1 8.71 -4.43 -15.96
N THR A 2 8.40 -4.54 -14.70
CA THR A 2 8.81 -3.57 -13.69
C THR A 2 10.31 -3.73 -13.41
N PRO A 3 11.13 -2.67 -13.36
CA PRO A 3 12.60 -2.76 -13.27
C PRO A 3 13.15 -3.61 -12.14
N TYR A 4 12.45 -3.70 -11.02
CA TYR A 4 12.94 -4.46 -9.86
C TYR A 4 12.98 -5.98 -10.08
N TRP A 5 12.15 -6.55 -10.96
CA TRP A 5 12.24 -7.97 -11.32
C TRP A 5 13.58 -8.28 -11.98
N GLN A 6 13.95 -7.45 -12.96
CA GLN A 6 15.23 -7.59 -13.63
C GLN A 6 16.40 -7.36 -12.68
N ALA A 7 16.30 -6.35 -11.79
CA ALA A 7 17.33 -6.06 -10.81
C ALA A 7 17.57 -7.23 -9.85
N MET A 8 16.51 -7.91 -9.40
CA MET A 8 16.65 -9.10 -8.56
C MET A 8 17.30 -10.27 -9.31
N ALA A 9 16.84 -10.55 -10.52
CA ALA A 9 17.39 -11.66 -11.31
C ALA A 9 18.86 -11.41 -11.66
N ASP A 10 19.20 -10.25 -12.17
CA ASP A 10 20.57 -9.90 -12.58
C ASP A 10 21.51 -9.81 -11.38
N GLY A 11 21.05 -9.21 -10.28
CA GLY A 11 21.83 -9.08 -9.06
C GLY A 11 22.20 -10.46 -8.48
N TYR A 12 21.23 -11.36 -8.38
CA TYR A 12 21.49 -12.73 -7.92
C TYR A 12 22.44 -13.48 -8.84
N MET A 13 22.18 -13.48 -10.16
CA MET A 13 23.06 -14.15 -11.14
C MET A 13 24.46 -13.57 -11.21
N ALA A 14 24.65 -12.29 -10.80
CA ALA A 14 25.97 -11.68 -10.75
C ALA A 14 26.90 -12.38 -9.75
N SER A 15 26.38 -12.87 -8.63
CA SER A 15 27.11 -13.59 -7.58
C SER A 15 26.95 -15.12 -7.63
N HIS A 16 25.99 -15.64 -8.39
CA HIS A 16 25.65 -17.06 -8.51
C HIS A 16 25.74 -17.51 -9.98
N LYS A 17 26.96 -17.66 -10.47
CA LYS A 17 27.26 -17.91 -11.90
C LYS A 17 26.81 -19.28 -12.43
N ASP A 18 26.49 -20.19 -11.55
CA ASP A 18 25.99 -21.54 -11.83
C ASP A 18 24.44 -21.60 -11.89
N VAL A 19 23.77 -20.48 -11.61
CA VAL A 19 22.31 -20.37 -11.62
C VAL A 19 21.84 -19.44 -12.74
N THR A 20 20.77 -19.82 -13.42
CA THR A 20 20.05 -18.98 -14.38
C THR A 20 18.64 -18.75 -13.88
N ILE A 21 18.25 -17.48 -13.77
CA ILE A 21 16.87 -17.08 -13.47
C ILE A 21 16.15 -16.85 -14.81
N GLU A 22 15.13 -17.63 -15.07
CA GLU A 22 14.21 -17.45 -16.18
C GLU A 22 12.92 -16.80 -15.67
N MET A 23 12.57 -15.64 -16.19
CA MET A 23 11.36 -14.91 -15.81
C MET A 23 10.20 -15.27 -16.71
N VAL A 24 9.09 -15.72 -16.12
CA VAL A 24 7.85 -16.02 -16.83
C VAL A 24 6.84 -14.93 -16.51
N ASP A 25 6.45 -14.14 -17.50
CA ASP A 25 5.45 -13.08 -17.37
C ASP A 25 4.05 -13.63 -17.65
N LEU A 26 3.22 -13.70 -16.61
CA LEU A 26 1.82 -14.18 -16.70
C LEU A 26 0.82 -13.04 -16.99
N GLY A 27 1.31 -11.83 -17.22
CA GLY A 27 0.48 -10.64 -17.37
C GLY A 27 0.12 -9.99 -16.04
N SER A 28 -0.56 -8.85 -16.08
CA SER A 28 -0.90 -8.04 -14.90
C SER A 28 -2.36 -8.09 -14.48
N SER A 29 -3.29 -8.23 -15.43
CA SER A 29 -4.71 -8.42 -15.12
C SER A 29 -4.92 -9.86 -14.66
N ASP A 30 -5.73 -10.04 -13.64
CA ASP A 30 -6.10 -11.35 -13.09
C ASP A 30 -4.91 -12.28 -12.76
N TYR A 31 -3.75 -11.69 -12.47
CA TYR A 31 -2.49 -12.40 -12.24
C TYR A 31 -2.64 -13.57 -11.26
N MET A 32 -3.25 -13.36 -10.10
CA MET A 32 -3.38 -14.40 -9.07
C MET A 32 -4.26 -15.57 -9.54
N THR A 33 -5.29 -15.29 -10.34
CA THR A 33 -6.14 -16.32 -10.95
C THR A 33 -5.38 -17.11 -12.02
N VAL A 34 -4.61 -16.42 -12.85
CA VAL A 34 -3.75 -17.06 -13.87
C VAL A 34 -2.69 -17.93 -13.21
N LEU A 35 -2.03 -17.42 -12.15
CA LEU A 35 -1.03 -18.17 -11.39
C LEU A 35 -1.64 -19.45 -10.80
N ALA A 36 -2.79 -19.36 -10.13
CA ALA A 36 -3.46 -20.53 -9.57
C ALA A 36 -3.78 -21.58 -10.65
N THR A 37 -4.21 -21.14 -11.84
CA THR A 37 -4.48 -22.03 -12.99
C THR A 37 -3.21 -22.70 -13.50
N GLN A 38 -2.09 -21.96 -13.58
CA GLN A 38 -0.80 -22.51 -13.99
C GLN A 38 -0.30 -23.57 -12.99
N LEU A 39 -0.40 -23.30 -11.70
CA LEU A 39 0.01 -24.24 -10.65
C LEU A 39 -0.88 -25.50 -10.65
N ALA A 40 -2.19 -25.35 -10.85
CA ALA A 40 -3.10 -26.50 -11.01
C ALA A 40 -2.74 -27.37 -12.23
N GLY A 41 -2.21 -26.78 -13.29
CA GLY A 41 -1.71 -27.48 -14.47
C GLY A 41 -0.30 -28.02 -14.35
N SER A 42 0.31 -28.04 -13.16
CA SER A 42 1.69 -28.48 -12.90
C SER A 42 2.73 -27.71 -13.73
N ALA A 43 2.56 -26.40 -13.86
CA ALA A 43 3.52 -25.54 -14.54
C ALA A 43 4.91 -25.62 -13.89
N ASP A 44 5.97 -25.57 -14.70
CA ASP A 44 7.37 -25.55 -14.26
C ASP A 44 7.73 -24.14 -13.74
N LEU A 45 7.23 -23.85 -12.54
CA LEU A 45 7.48 -22.59 -11.82
C LEU A 45 8.08 -22.94 -10.46
N ASP A 46 9.22 -22.37 -10.12
CA ASP A 46 9.91 -22.62 -8.85
C ASP A 46 9.57 -21.56 -7.81
N VAL A 47 9.80 -20.29 -8.15
CA VAL A 47 9.45 -19.13 -7.33
C VAL A 47 8.26 -18.44 -7.96
N VAL A 48 7.27 -18.11 -7.16
CA VAL A 48 6.08 -17.40 -7.59
C VAL A 48 5.89 -16.10 -6.82
N THR A 49 5.24 -15.13 -7.44
CA THR A 49 4.94 -13.86 -6.81
C THR A 49 3.56 -13.89 -6.18
N VAL A 50 3.45 -13.38 -4.97
CA VAL A 50 2.18 -13.13 -4.28
C VAL A 50 1.94 -11.62 -4.27
N LYS A 51 0.85 -11.17 -4.89
CA LYS A 51 0.55 -9.74 -5.08
C LYS A 51 -0.50 -9.21 -4.11
N ASP A 52 -1.36 -10.08 -3.61
CA ASP A 52 -2.46 -9.70 -2.71
C ASP A 52 -2.83 -10.82 -1.75
N ILE A 53 -3.51 -10.47 -0.67
CA ILE A 53 -3.88 -11.41 0.39
C ILE A 53 -5.01 -12.38 -0.03
N PRO A 54 -6.05 -11.97 -0.78
CA PRO A 54 -7.03 -12.92 -1.27
C PRO A 54 -6.43 -14.03 -2.12
N GLY A 55 -5.52 -13.66 -3.05
CA GLY A 55 -4.78 -14.64 -3.86
C GLY A 55 -3.85 -15.51 -3.03
N TYR A 56 -3.16 -14.93 -2.05
CA TYR A 56 -2.32 -15.65 -1.11
C TYR A 56 -3.11 -16.72 -0.35
N ALA A 57 -4.24 -16.34 0.23
CA ALA A 57 -5.12 -17.26 0.94
C ALA A 57 -5.62 -18.38 0.03
N ASN A 58 -5.99 -18.07 -1.21
CA ASN A 58 -6.41 -19.06 -2.19
C ASN A 58 -5.30 -20.08 -2.51
N LEU A 59 -4.07 -19.62 -2.74
CA LEU A 59 -2.93 -20.50 -3.02
C LEU A 59 -2.61 -21.43 -1.83
N ILE A 60 -2.72 -20.92 -0.60
CA ILE A 60 -2.55 -21.73 0.62
C ILE A 60 -3.66 -22.78 0.73
N ASN A 61 -4.91 -22.38 0.55
CA ASN A 61 -6.07 -23.28 0.63
C ASN A 61 -6.03 -24.43 -0.40
N LEU A 62 -5.30 -24.20 -1.50
CA LEU A 62 -5.07 -25.19 -2.56
C LEU A 62 -3.76 -26.00 -2.38
N ASP A 63 -3.04 -25.79 -1.29
CA ASP A 63 -1.75 -26.44 -0.99
C ASP A 63 -0.67 -26.20 -2.07
N TYR A 64 -0.70 -25.03 -2.74
CA TYR A 64 0.25 -24.74 -3.82
C TYR A 64 1.57 -24.11 -3.36
N LEU A 65 1.69 -23.75 -2.09
CA LEU A 65 2.88 -23.08 -1.56
C LEU A 65 3.55 -23.89 -0.46
N LYS A 66 4.88 -23.77 -0.36
CA LYS A 66 5.67 -24.35 0.74
C LYS A 66 5.69 -23.39 1.94
N PRO A 67 5.64 -23.90 3.18
CA PRO A 67 5.97 -23.13 4.36
C PRO A 67 7.43 -22.62 4.30
N LEU A 68 7.68 -21.38 4.71
CA LEU A 68 9.00 -20.73 4.62
C LEU A 68 9.64 -20.44 5.99
N ASN A 69 9.05 -20.88 7.09
CA ASN A 69 9.58 -20.67 8.44
C ASN A 69 11.03 -21.17 8.61
N GLU A 70 11.32 -22.33 8.08
CA GLU A 70 12.65 -22.95 8.13
C GLU A 70 13.59 -22.44 7.01
N VAL A 71 13.06 -21.70 6.06
CA VAL A 71 13.75 -21.23 4.84
C VAL A 71 14.34 -19.85 5.02
N LEU A 72 13.57 -18.93 5.61
CA LEU A 72 13.99 -17.54 5.79
C LEU A 72 15.17 -17.45 6.75
N THR A 73 16.29 -16.89 6.26
CA THR A 73 17.51 -16.71 7.07
C THR A 73 17.58 -15.36 7.76
N ARG A 74 16.86 -14.34 7.23
CA ARG A 74 16.78 -13.02 7.84
C ARG A 74 15.79 -13.04 9.01
N ASP A 75 16.06 -12.21 10.03
CA ASP A 75 15.14 -12.07 11.16
C ASP A 75 13.77 -11.52 10.67
N ALA A 76 12.69 -12.18 11.07
CA ALA A 76 11.34 -11.75 10.72
C ALA A 76 11.02 -10.32 11.24
N GLY A 77 11.61 -9.92 12.36
CA GLY A 77 11.49 -8.57 12.91
C GLY A 77 11.99 -7.45 11.99
N ASP A 78 12.86 -7.77 11.03
CA ASP A 78 13.36 -6.80 10.05
C ASP A 78 12.31 -6.40 8.99
N PHE A 79 11.13 -7.01 9.00
CA PHE A 79 10.06 -6.79 8.02
C PHE A 79 8.92 -5.89 8.52
N ASN A 80 9.15 -5.11 9.58
CA ASN A 80 8.18 -4.15 10.12
C ASN A 80 6.79 -4.76 10.45
N GLY A 81 6.75 -5.98 10.95
CA GLY A 81 5.52 -6.69 11.33
C GLY A 81 4.73 -7.29 10.16
N THR A 82 5.24 -7.27 8.93
CA THR A 82 4.51 -7.80 7.76
C THR A 82 4.55 -9.33 7.69
N ILE A 83 5.61 -9.98 8.16
CA ILE A 83 5.67 -11.45 8.23
C ILE A 83 4.59 -12.00 9.18
N GLU A 84 4.43 -11.38 10.33
CA GLU A 84 3.40 -11.76 11.32
C GLU A 84 1.99 -11.65 10.73
N GLN A 85 1.76 -10.62 9.92
CA GLN A 85 0.46 -10.40 9.26
C GLN A 85 0.20 -11.34 8.07
N LEU A 86 1.22 -12.04 7.57
CA LEU A 86 1.12 -13.11 6.57
C LEU A 86 1.05 -14.51 7.19
N THR A 87 1.25 -14.61 8.49
CA THR A 87 1.30 -15.89 9.20
C THR A 87 -0.11 -16.45 9.39
N THR A 88 -0.27 -17.71 9.06
CA THR A 88 -1.53 -18.45 9.19
C THR A 88 -1.77 -18.91 10.62
N ASP A 89 -2.99 -19.39 10.93
CA ASP A 89 -3.37 -19.82 12.29
C ASP A 89 -2.51 -20.97 12.84
N ASP A 90 -1.90 -21.77 11.96
CA ASP A 90 -0.98 -22.85 12.33
C ASP A 90 0.46 -22.36 12.61
N GLY A 91 0.70 -21.07 12.53
CA GLY A 91 1.99 -20.44 12.78
C GLY A 91 2.96 -20.44 11.60
N ASN A 92 2.50 -20.88 10.42
CA ASN A 92 3.31 -20.87 9.21
C ASN A 92 3.14 -19.59 8.40
N PHE A 93 4.19 -19.16 7.70
CA PHE A 93 4.07 -18.21 6.59
C PHE A 93 4.59 -18.86 5.30
N TYR A 94 3.94 -18.55 4.19
CA TYR A 94 4.16 -19.20 2.90
C TYR A 94 4.71 -18.24 1.86
N ALA A 95 4.93 -16.98 2.23
CA ALA A 95 5.51 -15.97 1.36
C ALA A 95 6.40 -15.03 2.18
N VAL A 96 7.44 -14.51 1.55
CA VAL A 96 8.36 -13.54 2.14
C VAL A 96 8.27 -12.24 1.37
N PRO A 97 7.88 -11.13 2.02
CA PRO A 97 7.83 -9.84 1.38
C PRO A 97 9.20 -9.39 0.90
N PHE A 98 9.32 -9.00 -0.36
CA PHE A 98 10.54 -8.35 -0.88
C PHE A 98 10.32 -6.86 -1.13
N ARG A 99 9.07 -6.45 -1.37
CA ARG A 99 8.65 -5.09 -1.59
C ARG A 99 7.53 -4.73 -0.63
N SER A 100 7.64 -3.55 -0.03
CA SER A 100 6.60 -3.02 0.86
C SER A 100 6.34 -1.57 0.50
N ASP A 101 5.15 -1.30 -0.03
CA ASP A 101 4.67 0.05 -0.18
C ASP A 101 3.95 0.48 1.09
N PHE A 102 4.19 1.68 1.51
CA PHE A 102 3.56 2.30 2.68
C PHE A 102 2.91 3.62 2.27
N TRP A 103 1.90 4.06 3.01
CA TRP A 103 1.17 5.25 2.69
C TRP A 103 1.76 6.48 3.39
N VAL A 104 1.74 7.59 2.67
CA VAL A 104 2.14 8.92 3.12
C VAL A 104 1.11 9.94 2.63
N VAL A 105 1.23 11.18 3.06
CA VAL A 105 0.48 12.30 2.50
C VAL A 105 1.41 13.10 1.59
N TYR A 106 1.03 13.23 0.33
CA TYR A 106 1.65 14.14 -0.64
C TYR A 106 0.99 15.50 -0.53
N TYR A 107 1.76 16.58 -0.61
CA TYR A 107 1.21 17.91 -0.57
C TYR A 107 1.88 18.84 -1.59
N ASN A 108 1.09 19.77 -2.14
CA ASN A 108 1.55 20.76 -3.10
C ASN A 108 2.03 22.00 -2.35
N LYS A 109 3.36 22.19 -2.26
CA LYS A 109 3.98 23.30 -1.53
C LYS A 109 3.55 24.67 -2.07
N ASP A 110 3.43 24.79 -3.40
CA ASP A 110 3.07 26.07 -4.03
C ASP A 110 1.66 26.50 -3.65
N LEU A 111 0.71 25.55 -3.50
CA LEU A 111 -0.63 25.85 -3.02
C LEU A 111 -0.64 26.29 -1.54
N PHE A 112 0.17 25.67 -0.71
CA PHE A 112 0.35 26.05 0.69
C PHE A 112 0.96 27.45 0.81
N ASP A 113 2.03 27.71 0.06
CA ASP A 113 2.71 29.02 0.04
C ASP A 113 1.75 30.13 -0.42
N LYS A 114 0.98 29.87 -1.49
CA LYS A 114 -0.02 30.82 -2.01
C LYS A 114 -1.12 31.11 -0.98
N ALA A 115 -1.51 30.14 -0.21
CA ALA A 115 -2.52 30.29 0.84
C ALA A 115 -1.97 30.90 2.14
N GLY A 116 -0.64 30.98 2.30
CA GLY A 116 0.00 31.40 3.54
C GLY A 116 -0.23 30.44 4.70
N VAL A 117 -0.36 29.14 4.41
CA VAL A 117 -0.62 28.08 5.39
C VAL A 117 0.67 27.27 5.58
N GLU A 118 1.00 26.95 6.83
CA GLU A 118 2.14 26.11 7.15
C GLU A 118 1.98 24.70 6.55
N TYR A 119 3.09 24.10 6.12
CA TYR A 119 3.11 22.73 5.59
C TYR A 119 2.66 21.70 6.65
N PRO A 120 2.09 20.56 6.22
CA PRO A 120 1.79 19.48 7.14
C PRO A 120 3.06 18.95 7.81
N SER A 121 2.93 18.43 9.03
CA SER A 121 4.07 17.90 9.81
C SER A 121 4.07 16.38 9.86
N ASN A 122 5.23 15.79 10.14
CA ASN A 122 5.40 14.35 10.36
C ASN A 122 4.75 13.82 11.66
N ASP A 123 4.23 14.71 12.50
CA ASP A 123 3.52 14.35 13.73
C ASP A 123 2.03 14.77 13.68
N MET A 124 1.46 14.76 12.49
CA MET A 124 0.09 15.20 12.24
C MET A 124 -0.91 14.12 12.69
N THR A 125 -1.87 14.53 13.54
CA THR A 125 -3.02 13.67 13.87
C THR A 125 -4.07 13.69 12.75
N LEU A 126 -5.06 12.81 12.84
CA LEU A 126 -6.22 12.84 11.91
C LEU A 126 -7.01 14.14 12.04
N GLU A 127 -7.15 14.66 13.25
CA GLU A 127 -7.82 15.93 13.51
C GLU A 127 -7.05 17.10 12.89
N ASP A 128 -5.71 17.08 12.98
CA ASP A 128 -4.86 18.08 12.32
C ASP A 128 -5.00 18.01 10.80
N TYR A 129 -5.04 16.80 10.24
CA TYR A 129 -5.25 16.57 8.81
C TYR A 129 -6.57 17.14 8.33
N ASP A 130 -7.69 16.87 9.02
CA ASP A 130 -9.00 17.43 8.68
C ASP A 130 -9.01 18.97 8.77
N ALA A 131 -8.46 19.52 9.85
CA ALA A 131 -8.37 20.97 10.02
C ALA A 131 -7.53 21.63 8.92
N LEU A 132 -6.42 21.00 8.53
CA LEU A 132 -5.53 21.48 7.47
C LEU A 132 -6.20 21.41 6.10
N ALA A 133 -6.91 20.31 5.81
CA ALA A 133 -7.66 20.15 4.57
C ALA A 133 -8.73 21.26 4.43
N ARG A 134 -9.42 21.60 5.51
CA ARG A 134 -10.41 22.68 5.52
C ARG A 134 -9.77 24.04 5.26
N LYS A 135 -8.61 24.34 5.86
CA LYS A 135 -7.87 25.58 5.62
C LYS A 135 -7.40 25.69 4.16
N MET A 136 -7.02 24.59 3.54
CA MET A 136 -6.49 24.57 2.18
C MET A 136 -7.56 24.55 1.09
N THR A 137 -8.83 24.34 1.43
CA THR A 137 -9.94 24.36 0.48
C THR A 137 -10.25 25.80 0.08
N SER A 138 -10.26 26.08 -1.22
CA SER A 138 -10.50 27.42 -1.75
C SER A 138 -11.10 27.42 -3.15
N GLY A 139 -11.55 28.57 -3.60
CA GLY A 139 -12.04 28.75 -4.95
C GLY A 139 -13.40 28.11 -5.23
N SER A 140 -13.83 28.20 -6.49
CA SER A 140 -15.08 27.61 -6.98
C SER A 140 -14.96 27.35 -8.49
N GLY A 141 -15.78 26.44 -9.02
CA GLY A 141 -15.74 26.09 -10.44
C GLY A 141 -14.33 25.66 -10.86
N ASP A 142 -13.85 26.22 -11.95
CA ASP A 142 -12.53 25.87 -12.51
C ASP A 142 -11.34 26.32 -11.65
N THR A 143 -11.58 27.18 -10.65
CA THR A 143 -10.54 27.63 -9.69
C THR A 143 -10.59 26.87 -8.38
N LYS A 144 -11.45 25.87 -8.25
CA LYS A 144 -11.61 25.09 -7.02
C LYS A 144 -10.35 24.31 -6.71
N VAL A 145 -9.86 24.48 -5.48
CA VAL A 145 -8.83 23.64 -4.88
C VAL A 145 -9.44 22.91 -3.70
N TYR A 146 -9.44 21.60 -3.74
CA TYR A 146 -9.85 20.76 -2.62
C TYR A 146 -8.68 20.62 -1.64
N GLY A 147 -8.96 20.69 -0.35
CA GLY A 147 -7.92 20.58 0.66
C GLY A 147 -7.27 19.19 0.72
N CYS A 148 -8.07 18.15 0.48
CA CYS A 148 -7.60 16.77 0.40
C CYS A 148 -8.30 16.01 -0.74
N HIS A 149 -7.77 14.83 -1.06
CA HIS A 149 -8.35 13.95 -2.08
C HIS A 149 -8.27 12.50 -1.62
N TYR A 150 -9.36 11.77 -1.77
CA TYR A 150 -9.44 10.33 -1.56
C TYR A 150 -9.71 9.64 -2.88
N HIS A 151 -8.82 8.74 -3.27
CA HIS A 151 -9.09 7.88 -4.42
C HIS A 151 -10.24 6.91 -4.12
N THR A 152 -10.83 6.34 -5.16
CA THR A 152 -12.01 5.46 -5.02
C THR A 152 -11.75 4.12 -4.35
N TRP A 153 -10.51 3.81 -3.99
CA TRP A 153 -10.19 2.63 -3.21
C TRP A 153 -10.66 2.79 -1.76
N ARG A 154 -11.22 1.72 -1.21
CA ARG A 154 -11.66 1.69 0.19
C ARG A 154 -10.53 2.06 1.16
N SER A 155 -9.31 1.56 0.90
CA SER A 155 -8.13 1.85 1.70
C SER A 155 -7.84 3.36 1.83
N ALA A 156 -8.14 4.16 0.82
CA ALA A 156 -7.88 5.59 0.86
C ALA A 156 -8.71 6.34 1.91
N ALA A 157 -9.90 5.84 2.26
CA ALA A 157 -10.81 6.53 3.16
C ALA A 157 -10.98 5.84 4.52
N SER A 158 -11.05 4.50 4.55
CA SER A 158 -11.46 3.77 5.78
C SER A 158 -10.29 3.35 6.67
N LEU A 159 -9.10 3.14 6.12
CA LEU A 159 -8.01 2.48 6.84
C LEU A 159 -7.17 3.39 7.75
N PHE A 160 -7.46 4.69 7.84
CA PHE A 160 -6.94 5.49 8.95
C PHE A 160 -7.27 4.87 10.32
N SER A 161 -8.38 4.16 10.39
CA SER A 161 -8.91 3.57 11.62
C SER A 161 -8.12 2.39 12.17
N ILE A 162 -7.23 1.76 11.38
CA ILE A 162 -6.40 0.63 11.85
C ILE A 162 -5.04 1.05 12.39
N LEU A 163 -4.68 2.34 12.29
CA LEU A 163 -3.32 2.82 12.56
C LEU A 163 -2.96 2.85 14.05
N ASP A 164 -3.91 2.61 14.94
CA ASP A 164 -3.65 2.44 16.38
C ASP A 164 -3.22 1.00 16.73
N GLY A 165 -3.23 0.09 15.77
CA GLY A 165 -2.81 -1.30 15.93
C GLY A 165 -3.74 -2.17 16.79
N LYS A 166 -4.96 -1.70 17.07
CA LYS A 166 -5.92 -2.42 17.95
C LYS A 166 -6.94 -3.22 17.17
N ASN A 167 -7.30 -2.76 15.98
CA ASN A 167 -8.35 -3.36 15.16
C ASN A 167 -7.80 -3.67 13.78
N THR A 168 -8.35 -4.69 13.14
CA THR A 168 -8.09 -5.03 11.74
C THR A 168 -9.40 -5.21 10.99
N ILE A 169 -9.36 -5.19 9.67
CA ILE A 169 -10.57 -5.39 8.85
C ILE A 169 -11.03 -6.85 8.83
N ILE A 170 -10.26 -7.77 9.40
CA ILE A 170 -10.62 -9.19 9.48
C ILE A 170 -11.26 -9.59 10.81
N ASP A 171 -11.44 -8.65 11.73
CA ASP A 171 -11.97 -8.93 13.08
C ASP A 171 -13.49 -9.23 13.08
N GLY A 172 -14.19 -8.89 12.01
CA GLY A 172 -15.62 -9.11 11.88
C GLY A 172 -16.51 -8.09 12.59
N THR A 173 -15.91 -7.04 13.15
CA THR A 173 -16.58 -5.88 13.76
C THR A 173 -15.95 -4.60 13.25
N TYR A 174 -16.76 -3.58 12.93
CA TYR A 174 -16.32 -2.42 12.16
C TYR A 174 -16.72 -1.07 12.75
N ASP A 175 -17.25 -1.04 13.97
CA ASP A 175 -17.62 0.21 14.66
C ASP A 175 -16.44 1.18 14.78
N PHE A 176 -15.20 0.66 14.85
CA PHE A 176 -13.97 1.46 14.88
C PHE A 176 -13.74 2.28 13.61
N MET A 177 -14.38 1.96 12.50
CA MET A 177 -14.28 2.74 11.25
C MET A 177 -15.20 3.97 11.23
N LYS A 178 -16.19 4.03 12.13
CA LYS A 178 -17.18 5.10 12.13
C LYS A 178 -16.58 6.51 12.17
N PRO A 179 -15.64 6.84 13.09
CA PRO A 179 -15.07 8.19 13.13
C PRO A 179 -14.42 8.62 11.82
N THR A 180 -13.75 7.70 11.14
CA THR A 180 -13.09 7.97 9.85
C THR A 180 -14.11 8.21 8.74
N TYR A 181 -15.14 7.37 8.64
CA TYR A 181 -16.21 7.59 7.65
C TYR A 181 -16.98 8.86 7.94
N ASP A 182 -17.29 9.18 9.20
CA ASP A 182 -17.94 10.44 9.57
C ASP A 182 -17.13 11.65 9.10
N MET A 183 -15.80 11.63 9.29
CA MET A 183 -14.88 12.66 8.82
C MET A 183 -14.94 12.81 7.29
N VAL A 184 -14.77 11.72 6.56
CA VAL A 184 -14.72 11.75 5.08
C VAL A 184 -16.06 12.18 4.48
N ILE A 185 -17.18 11.72 5.02
CA ILE A 185 -18.50 12.11 4.58
C ILE A 185 -18.77 13.60 4.88
N ALA A 186 -18.38 14.10 6.04
CA ALA A 186 -18.45 15.52 6.35
C ALA A 186 -17.61 16.35 5.36
N GLN A 187 -16.40 15.91 5.04
CA GLN A 187 -15.53 16.56 4.06
C GLN A 187 -16.17 16.59 2.66
N GLN A 188 -16.82 15.51 2.21
CA GLN A 188 -17.54 15.51 0.94
C GLN A 188 -18.70 16.52 0.96
N LYS A 189 -19.53 16.50 1.99
CA LYS A 189 -20.68 17.41 2.13
C LYS A 189 -20.26 18.88 2.16
N ASP A 190 -19.14 19.17 2.79
CA ASP A 190 -18.59 20.53 2.92
C ASP A 190 -17.75 20.96 1.70
N GLY A 191 -17.57 20.09 0.70
CA GLY A 191 -16.76 20.37 -0.48
C GLY A 191 -15.26 20.50 -0.21
N ILE A 192 -14.77 19.82 0.82
CA ILE A 192 -13.34 19.76 1.19
C ILE A 192 -12.57 18.74 0.33
N CYS A 193 -13.23 17.66 -0.07
CA CYS A 193 -12.76 16.70 -1.05
C CYS A 193 -13.78 16.51 -2.18
N MET A 194 -13.37 15.88 -3.27
CA MET A 194 -14.25 15.63 -4.41
C MET A 194 -15.36 14.64 -4.05
N ASP A 195 -16.51 14.81 -4.69
CA ASP A 195 -17.65 13.89 -4.61
C ASP A 195 -17.25 12.49 -5.12
N TYR A 196 -17.55 11.45 -4.34
CA TYR A 196 -17.19 10.08 -4.67
C TYR A 196 -17.91 9.57 -5.92
N GLY A 197 -19.19 9.90 -6.09
CA GLY A 197 -19.95 9.53 -7.27
C GLY A 197 -19.36 10.13 -8.55
N TYR A 198 -18.91 11.38 -8.47
CA TYR A 198 -18.17 12.01 -9.57
C TYR A 198 -16.88 11.26 -9.90
N LEU A 199 -16.09 10.88 -8.89
CA LEU A 199 -14.84 10.14 -9.09
C LEU A 199 -15.09 8.78 -9.76
N LYS A 200 -16.12 8.06 -9.34
CA LYS A 200 -16.48 6.76 -9.93
C LYS A 200 -16.93 6.91 -11.39
N THR A 201 -17.69 7.93 -11.72
CA THR A 201 -18.21 8.14 -13.08
C THR A 201 -17.19 8.75 -14.03
N SER A 202 -16.35 9.67 -13.56
CA SER A 202 -15.30 10.29 -14.37
C SER A 202 -14.04 9.43 -14.53
N SER A 203 -13.88 8.42 -13.68
CA SER A 203 -12.66 7.62 -13.59
C SER A 203 -11.40 8.48 -13.38
N LEU A 204 -11.53 9.62 -12.68
CA LEU A 204 -10.42 10.49 -12.38
C LEU A 204 -9.40 9.77 -11.49
N HIS A 205 -8.20 9.58 -12.00
CA HIS A 205 -7.12 8.96 -11.26
C HIS A 205 -6.51 9.94 -10.25
N TYR A 206 -6.07 9.45 -9.09
CA TYR A 206 -5.47 10.29 -8.04
C TYR A 206 -4.27 11.10 -8.53
N SER A 207 -3.45 10.50 -9.39
CA SER A 207 -2.29 11.20 -9.96
C SER A 207 -2.72 12.44 -10.75
N ALA A 208 -3.72 12.30 -11.62
CA ALA A 208 -4.25 13.42 -12.40
C ALA A 208 -4.86 14.51 -11.50
N ALA A 209 -5.57 14.13 -10.43
CA ALA A 209 -6.11 15.11 -9.49
C ALA A 209 -5.01 15.94 -8.81
N PHE A 210 -3.90 15.32 -8.43
CA PHE A 210 -2.77 15.99 -7.80
C PHE A 210 -1.88 16.74 -8.81
N GLU A 211 -1.53 16.11 -9.92
CA GLU A 211 -0.71 16.68 -11.00
C GLU A 211 -1.36 17.90 -11.65
N ASN A 212 -2.69 17.91 -11.78
CA ASN A 212 -3.46 19.07 -12.24
C ASN A 212 -3.72 20.11 -11.13
N GLN A 213 -3.12 19.95 -9.94
CA GLN A 213 -3.23 20.87 -8.81
C GLN A 213 -4.69 21.11 -8.35
N GLN A 214 -5.55 20.11 -8.51
CA GLN A 214 -6.96 20.19 -8.09
C GLN A 214 -7.14 19.93 -6.59
N CYS A 215 -6.10 19.39 -5.92
CA CYS A 215 -6.10 19.18 -4.48
C CYS A 215 -4.76 19.60 -3.85
N ALA A 216 -4.80 20.07 -2.61
CA ALA A 216 -3.61 20.49 -1.87
C ALA A 216 -2.86 19.32 -1.28
N MET A 217 -3.58 18.28 -0.87
CA MET A 217 -3.05 17.04 -0.28
C MET A 217 -3.73 15.82 -0.89
N VAL A 218 -2.97 14.73 -1.01
CA VAL A 218 -3.48 13.40 -1.34
C VAL A 218 -2.76 12.35 -0.52
N ASN A 219 -3.53 11.47 0.13
CA ASN A 219 -2.96 10.30 0.80
C ASN A 219 -2.84 9.17 -0.23
N MET A 220 -1.63 8.64 -0.37
CA MET A 220 -1.33 7.61 -1.36
C MET A 220 -0.09 6.81 -0.96
N GLY A 221 0.04 5.63 -1.55
CA GLY A 221 1.20 4.78 -1.33
C GLY A 221 2.50 5.32 -1.92
N SER A 222 3.60 4.80 -1.42
CA SER A 222 4.96 5.20 -1.82
C SER A 222 5.27 4.98 -3.30
N TRP A 223 4.51 4.14 -4.00
CA TRP A 223 4.64 3.99 -5.46
C TRP A 223 4.39 5.27 -6.26
N PHE A 224 3.66 6.22 -5.69
CA PHE A 224 3.39 7.50 -6.36
C PHE A 224 4.61 8.42 -6.40
N ILE A 225 5.62 8.21 -5.54
CA ILE A 225 6.86 8.99 -5.54
C ILE A 225 7.51 8.98 -6.93
N SER A 226 7.82 7.78 -7.45
CA SER A 226 8.48 7.65 -8.75
C SER A 226 7.61 8.13 -9.92
N THR A 227 6.29 7.96 -9.83
CA THR A 227 5.35 8.48 -10.82
C THR A 227 5.38 10.01 -10.86
N LEU A 228 5.36 10.64 -9.69
CA LEU A 228 5.37 12.09 -9.57
C LEU A 228 6.73 12.70 -9.98
N GLU A 229 7.84 12.05 -9.64
CA GLU A 229 9.18 12.42 -10.12
C GLU A 229 9.23 12.42 -11.66
N ALA A 230 8.73 11.34 -12.28
CA ALA A 230 8.67 11.22 -13.73
C ALA A 230 7.76 12.30 -14.34
N TYR A 231 6.59 12.56 -13.76
CA TYR A 231 5.72 13.65 -14.20
C TYR A 231 6.41 14.99 -14.13
N MET A 232 7.04 15.33 -13.00
CA MET A 232 7.71 16.63 -12.81
C MET A 232 8.90 16.83 -13.74
N LYS A 233 9.53 15.76 -14.22
CA LYS A 233 10.62 15.87 -15.19
C LYS A 233 10.14 16.41 -16.53
N ASP A 234 8.98 15.94 -17.01
CA ASP A 234 8.48 16.20 -18.36
C ASP A 234 7.32 17.21 -18.42
N ALA A 235 6.74 17.59 -17.27
CA ALA A 235 5.58 18.49 -17.21
C ALA A 235 5.90 19.90 -17.73
N GLU A 236 4.97 20.48 -18.48
CA GLU A 236 5.02 21.88 -18.89
C GLU A 236 4.86 22.83 -17.70
N THR A 237 3.96 22.46 -16.76
CA THR A 237 3.72 23.20 -15.52
C THR A 237 4.22 22.36 -14.35
N LYS A 238 5.31 22.80 -13.75
CA LYS A 238 5.91 22.17 -12.57
C LYS A 238 5.46 22.88 -11.32
N PHE A 239 5.36 22.15 -10.22
CA PHE A 239 5.14 22.69 -8.89
C PHE A 239 6.03 21.98 -7.86
N ASN A 240 6.31 22.66 -6.76
CA ASN A 240 7.05 22.06 -5.65
C ASN A 240 6.11 21.21 -4.80
N TRP A 241 6.54 19.99 -4.50
CA TRP A 241 5.80 19.05 -3.69
C TRP A 241 6.64 18.49 -2.54
N GLY A 242 6.00 17.87 -1.60
CA GLY A 242 6.62 17.18 -0.51
C GLY A 242 5.77 16.02 -0.03
N ILE A 243 6.33 15.24 0.88
CA ILE A 243 5.61 14.17 1.57
C ILE A 243 5.75 14.33 3.08
N VAL A 244 4.75 13.87 3.80
CA VAL A 244 4.79 13.72 5.26
C VAL A 244 4.28 12.34 5.65
N LYS A 245 4.68 11.89 6.84
CA LYS A 245 4.15 10.65 7.43
C LYS A 245 2.62 10.66 7.44
N TYR A 246 2.06 9.48 7.35
CA TYR A 246 0.61 9.29 7.39
C TYR A 246 0.04 9.85 8.70
N PRO A 247 -1.13 10.54 8.67
CA PRO A 247 -1.73 11.06 9.89
C PRO A 247 -2.10 9.91 10.83
N HIS A 248 -1.79 10.07 12.09
CA HIS A 248 -2.02 9.04 13.09
C HIS A 248 -3.22 9.36 14.00
N PRO A 249 -3.89 8.34 14.57
CA PRO A 249 -4.89 8.57 15.61
C PRO A 249 -4.29 9.26 16.83
N THR A 250 -5.08 10.11 17.50
CA THR A 250 -4.66 10.71 18.77
C THR A 250 -4.27 9.64 19.78
N GLY A 251 -3.08 9.76 20.36
CA GLY A 251 -2.53 8.80 21.32
C GLY A 251 -1.75 7.62 20.72
N ALA A 252 -1.68 7.52 19.38
CA ALA A 252 -0.77 6.61 18.70
C ALA A 252 0.54 7.33 18.33
N GLU A 253 1.61 6.58 18.10
CA GLU A 253 2.88 7.14 17.65
C GLU A 253 2.85 7.51 16.17
N ALA A 254 3.51 8.63 15.84
CA ALA A 254 3.75 9.01 14.45
C ALA A 254 4.64 7.98 13.73
N GLY A 255 4.36 7.74 12.46
CA GLY A 255 5.13 6.81 11.65
C GLY A 255 4.48 5.43 11.45
N SER A 256 3.40 5.13 12.19
CA SER A 256 2.53 4.00 11.85
C SER A 256 1.76 4.33 10.57
N THR A 257 1.70 3.37 9.65
CA THR A 257 1.03 3.55 8.36
C THR A 257 0.39 2.26 7.89
N LEU A 258 -0.46 2.36 6.89
CA LEU A 258 -0.94 1.18 6.17
C LEU A 258 -0.04 0.89 4.97
N GLY A 259 -0.06 -0.35 4.51
CA GLY A 259 0.74 -0.73 3.38
C GLY A 259 0.26 -2.00 2.68
N THR A 260 0.90 -2.27 1.57
CA THR A 260 0.76 -3.50 0.81
C THR A 260 2.12 -4.12 0.61
N VAL A 261 2.18 -5.42 0.55
CA VAL A 261 3.43 -6.15 0.26
C VAL A 261 3.29 -6.92 -1.04
N THR A 262 4.42 -7.05 -1.75
CA THR A 262 4.58 -8.03 -2.81
C THR A 262 5.62 -9.03 -2.32
N SER A 263 5.28 -10.30 -2.38
CA SER A 263 6.06 -11.35 -1.75
C SER A 263 6.50 -12.40 -2.74
N LEU A 264 7.54 -13.14 -2.38
CA LEU A 264 8.00 -14.33 -3.10
C LEU A 264 7.61 -15.57 -2.30
N ALA A 265 7.17 -16.60 -3.01
CA ALA A 265 6.82 -17.90 -2.45
C ALA A 265 7.42 -19.01 -3.29
N ILE A 266 7.48 -20.23 -2.74
CA ILE A 266 7.97 -21.42 -3.43
C ILE A 266 6.78 -22.30 -3.78
N ASN A 267 6.70 -22.68 -5.06
CA ASN A 267 5.77 -23.69 -5.53
C ASN A 267 5.97 -24.99 -4.76
N ALA A 268 4.90 -25.54 -4.18
CA ALA A 268 4.94 -26.76 -3.39
C ALA A 268 5.54 -27.95 -4.15
N ASP A 269 5.32 -28.02 -5.46
CA ASP A 269 5.78 -29.10 -6.34
C ASP A 269 7.15 -28.83 -6.99
N SER A 270 7.81 -27.71 -6.67
CA SER A 270 9.12 -27.41 -7.25
C SER A 270 10.16 -28.44 -6.87
N PRO A 271 10.85 -29.04 -7.85
CA PRO A 271 12.00 -29.93 -7.59
C PRO A 271 13.27 -29.15 -7.21
N LYS A 272 13.25 -27.82 -7.30
CA LYS A 272 14.38 -26.90 -7.07
C LYS A 272 14.16 -26.02 -5.83
N ALA A 273 13.41 -26.52 -4.84
CA ALA A 273 13.01 -25.73 -3.66
C ALA A 273 14.20 -25.13 -2.89
N GLU A 274 15.33 -25.82 -2.82
CA GLU A 274 16.55 -25.34 -2.16
C GLU A 274 17.16 -24.14 -2.90
N ALA A 275 17.28 -24.21 -4.23
CA ALA A 275 17.76 -23.10 -5.04
C ALA A 275 16.78 -21.91 -5.03
N ALA A 276 15.46 -22.18 -5.02
CA ALA A 276 14.42 -21.17 -4.86
C ALA A 276 14.54 -20.44 -3.51
N ALA A 277 14.80 -21.18 -2.43
CA ALA A 277 15.02 -20.63 -1.10
C ALA A 277 16.26 -19.72 -1.06
N ASP A 278 17.35 -20.11 -1.67
CA ASP A 278 18.57 -19.31 -1.76
C ASP A 278 18.34 -18.00 -2.51
N PHE A 279 17.61 -18.04 -3.62
CA PHE A 279 17.22 -16.84 -4.36
C PHE A 279 16.34 -15.90 -3.53
N ILE A 280 15.33 -16.41 -2.84
CA ILE A 280 14.46 -15.60 -1.98
C ILE A 280 15.27 -14.93 -0.87
N ASN A 281 16.14 -15.67 -0.19
CA ASN A 281 17.00 -15.12 0.87
C ASN A 281 17.94 -14.03 0.35
N TRP A 282 18.47 -14.18 -0.86
CA TRP A 282 19.26 -13.11 -1.47
C TRP A 282 18.42 -11.86 -1.74
N CYS A 283 17.19 -12.02 -2.28
CA CYS A 283 16.32 -10.90 -2.57
C CYS A 283 16.00 -10.04 -1.34
N VAL A 284 15.92 -10.66 -0.16
CA VAL A 284 15.63 -9.97 1.11
C VAL A 284 16.89 -9.74 1.96
N SER A 285 18.08 -10.02 1.42
CA SER A 285 19.35 -9.63 2.04
C SER A 285 19.59 -8.11 1.90
N GLU A 286 20.60 -7.59 2.58
CA GLU A 286 21.02 -6.20 2.42
C GLU A 286 21.38 -5.88 0.95
N GLU A 287 22.06 -6.79 0.27
CA GLU A 287 22.45 -6.63 -1.14
C GLU A 287 21.20 -6.58 -2.05
N GLY A 288 20.29 -7.52 -1.86
CA GLY A 288 19.03 -7.57 -2.61
C GLY A 288 18.15 -6.35 -2.35
N ALA A 289 18.02 -5.93 -1.08
CA ALA A 289 17.28 -4.73 -0.70
C ALA A 289 17.83 -3.48 -1.39
N GLN A 290 19.14 -3.29 -1.43
CA GLN A 290 19.77 -2.17 -2.14
C GLN A 290 19.57 -2.24 -3.65
N ALA A 291 19.62 -3.42 -4.25
CA ALA A 291 19.36 -3.60 -5.67
C ALA A 291 17.92 -3.18 -6.04
N ILE A 292 16.94 -3.53 -5.20
CA ILE A 292 15.55 -3.13 -5.34
C ILE A 292 15.39 -1.61 -5.14
N ALA A 293 15.98 -1.05 -4.11
CA ALA A 293 15.91 0.38 -3.80
C ALA A 293 16.45 1.28 -4.94
N LYS A 294 17.50 0.84 -5.64
CA LYS A 294 18.07 1.56 -6.80
C LYS A 294 17.08 1.68 -7.97
N THR A 295 16.04 0.89 -8.01
CA THR A 295 14.96 1.02 -9.02
C THR A 295 13.85 1.98 -8.60
N GLY A 296 13.98 2.66 -7.46
CA GLY A 296 12.95 3.52 -6.89
C GLY A 296 11.86 2.75 -6.13
N THR A 297 12.11 1.48 -5.82
CA THR A 297 11.15 0.57 -5.14
C THR A 297 11.59 0.36 -3.68
N PHE A 298 10.63 0.37 -2.76
CA PHE A 298 10.91 0.16 -1.34
C PHE A 298 11.03 -1.34 -1.02
N PRO A 299 12.19 -1.82 -0.55
CA PRO A 299 12.33 -3.19 -0.05
C PRO A 299 11.49 -3.37 1.21
N ALA A 300 10.94 -4.57 1.39
CA ALA A 300 10.12 -4.89 2.56
C ALA A 300 10.94 -5.10 3.83
N CYS A 301 12.21 -5.46 3.70
CA CYS A 301 13.12 -5.67 4.81
C CYS A 301 13.91 -4.40 5.15
N GLY A 302 14.24 -4.21 6.42
CA GLY A 302 15.01 -3.08 6.91
C GLY A 302 16.38 -2.99 6.23
N SER A 303 16.74 -1.80 5.74
CA SER A 303 18.04 -1.45 5.21
C SER A 303 18.36 -0.01 5.54
N ALA A 304 19.50 0.22 6.19
CA ALA A 304 19.95 1.58 6.50
C ALA A 304 20.24 2.41 5.23
N ALA A 305 20.55 1.75 4.12
CA ALA A 305 20.84 2.42 2.85
C ALA A 305 19.58 2.82 2.07
N THR A 306 18.42 2.25 2.34
CA THR A 306 17.21 2.47 1.52
C THR A 306 16.81 3.93 1.45
N ALA A 307 16.68 4.60 2.59
CA ALA A 307 16.29 6.01 2.62
C ALA A 307 17.31 6.90 1.89
N GLU A 308 18.62 6.60 2.04
CA GLU A 308 19.68 7.32 1.34
C GLU A 308 19.61 7.14 -0.18
N ILE A 309 19.28 5.94 -0.64
CA ILE A 309 19.15 5.66 -2.08
C ILE A 309 17.92 6.39 -2.64
N ILE A 310 16.79 6.27 -2.00
CA ILE A 310 15.51 6.88 -2.46
C ILE A 310 15.59 8.40 -2.46
N LYS A 311 16.09 9.02 -1.39
CA LYS A 311 16.23 10.50 -1.34
C LYS A 311 17.21 11.05 -2.35
N SER A 312 18.12 10.23 -2.87
CA SER A 312 19.08 10.61 -3.90
C SER A 312 18.54 10.49 -5.33
N THR A 313 17.29 10.02 -5.48
CA THR A 313 16.63 9.95 -6.79
C THR A 313 16.37 11.36 -7.31
N GLU A 314 16.66 11.59 -8.60
CA GLU A 314 16.42 12.88 -9.25
C GLU A 314 14.94 13.28 -9.15
N GLY A 315 14.68 14.44 -8.57
CA GLY A 315 13.32 14.98 -8.43
C GLY A 315 12.67 14.69 -7.07
N PHE A 316 13.30 13.90 -6.20
CA PHE A 316 12.82 13.74 -4.82
C PHE A 316 12.98 15.04 -4.03
N PRO A 317 12.00 15.44 -3.19
CA PRO A 317 12.10 16.65 -2.38
C PRO A 317 13.29 16.62 -1.40
N GLU A 318 14.10 17.68 -1.40
CA GLU A 318 15.33 17.74 -0.59
C GLU A 318 15.08 18.16 0.88
N ASP A 319 13.87 18.59 1.23
CA ASP A 319 13.57 19.05 2.58
C ASP A 319 13.57 17.89 3.60
N SER A 320 13.96 18.19 4.84
CA SER A 320 14.08 17.21 5.91
C SER A 320 12.73 16.52 6.23
N ASN A 321 11.63 17.25 6.10
CA ASN A 321 10.29 16.72 6.37
C ASN A 321 9.95 15.57 5.41
N SER A 322 10.21 15.74 4.12
CA SER A 322 10.02 14.70 3.10
C SER A 322 10.97 13.51 3.29
N VAL A 323 12.22 13.76 3.66
CA VAL A 323 13.21 12.70 3.92
C VAL A 323 12.79 11.87 5.16
N ASP A 324 12.38 12.54 6.23
CA ASP A 324 11.94 11.86 7.47
C ASP A 324 10.66 11.03 7.24
N ALA A 325 9.82 11.43 6.29
CA ALA A 325 8.62 10.68 5.93
C ALA A 325 8.89 9.31 5.29
N LEU A 326 10.11 9.07 4.80
CA LEU A 326 10.52 7.77 4.26
C LEU A 326 10.70 6.68 5.34
N THR A 327 10.73 7.08 6.61
CA THR A 327 10.91 6.14 7.73
C THR A 327 9.57 5.85 8.41
N THR A 328 9.17 4.59 8.43
CA THR A 328 7.97 4.11 9.11
C THR A 328 8.33 3.32 10.36
N SER A 329 7.48 3.34 11.39
CA SER A 329 7.65 2.55 12.61
C SER A 329 6.93 1.19 12.50
N ASN A 330 5.70 1.20 12.00
CA ASN A 330 4.88 0.02 11.79
C ASN A 330 4.12 0.13 10.47
N VAL A 331 4.04 -0.97 9.74
CA VAL A 331 3.22 -1.08 8.54
C VAL A 331 2.10 -2.08 8.82
N TYR A 332 0.86 -1.57 8.90
CA TYR A 332 -0.32 -2.41 9.00
C TYR A 332 -0.83 -2.72 7.60
N LEU A 333 -0.90 -4.00 7.25
CA LEU A 333 -1.39 -4.40 5.93
C LEU A 333 -2.85 -3.97 5.76
N GLU A 334 -3.19 -3.52 4.56
CA GLU A 334 -4.57 -3.18 4.20
C GLU A 334 -5.54 -4.34 4.49
N MET A 335 -5.04 -5.57 4.34
CA MET A 335 -5.69 -6.79 4.77
C MET A 335 -4.61 -7.77 5.26
N PRO A 336 -4.58 -8.12 6.56
CA PRO A 336 -3.76 -9.23 7.03
C PRO A 336 -4.32 -10.56 6.53
N TYR A 337 -3.53 -11.64 6.66
CA TYR A 337 -3.98 -12.96 6.22
C TYR A 337 -5.26 -13.41 6.94
N THR A 338 -6.18 -13.92 6.14
CA THR A 338 -7.32 -14.74 6.57
C THR A 338 -7.75 -15.61 5.39
N GLN A 339 -8.19 -16.83 5.66
CA GLN A 339 -8.75 -17.70 4.61
C GLN A 339 -10.02 -17.11 3.97
N TYR A 340 -10.68 -16.16 4.63
CA TYR A 340 -11.91 -15.49 4.19
C TYR A 340 -11.66 -14.13 3.50
N ALA A 341 -10.42 -13.83 3.16
CA ALA A 341 -10.02 -12.51 2.65
C ALA A 341 -10.88 -12.02 1.48
N SER A 342 -11.16 -12.90 0.52
CA SER A 342 -11.94 -12.54 -0.68
C SER A 342 -13.39 -12.17 -0.35
N ASP A 343 -14.03 -12.91 0.55
CA ASP A 343 -15.42 -12.65 0.96
C ASP A 343 -15.52 -11.35 1.78
N ILE A 344 -14.59 -11.15 2.71
CA ILE A 344 -14.51 -9.92 3.51
C ILE A 344 -14.32 -8.72 2.59
N GLU A 345 -13.36 -8.78 1.67
CA GLU A 345 -13.08 -7.68 0.75
C GLU A 345 -14.31 -7.32 -0.10
N THR A 346 -15.00 -8.32 -0.62
CA THR A 346 -16.22 -8.12 -1.41
C THR A 346 -17.30 -7.37 -0.62
N ILE A 347 -17.55 -7.79 0.61
CA ILE A 347 -18.54 -7.17 1.50
C ILE A 347 -18.13 -5.73 1.82
N LEU A 348 -16.90 -5.54 2.31
CA LEU A 348 -16.43 -4.22 2.73
C LEU A 348 -16.36 -3.21 1.58
N ASN A 349 -16.01 -3.66 0.37
CA ASN A 349 -16.00 -2.78 -0.81
C ASN A 349 -17.42 -2.35 -1.21
N ALA A 350 -18.40 -3.25 -1.15
CA ALA A 350 -19.79 -2.94 -1.46
C ALA A 350 -20.37 -1.91 -0.47
N GLU A 351 -20.16 -2.13 0.82
CA GLU A 351 -20.64 -1.20 1.85
C GLU A 351 -19.87 0.13 1.83
N HIS A 352 -18.57 0.11 1.51
CA HIS A 352 -17.79 1.33 1.28
C HIS A 352 -18.40 2.16 0.15
N ASP A 353 -18.70 1.57 -1.00
CA ASP A 353 -19.32 2.26 -2.12
C ASP A 353 -20.69 2.86 -1.72
N ALA A 354 -21.50 2.13 -0.96
CA ALA A 354 -22.80 2.60 -0.47
C ALA A 354 -22.68 3.78 0.49
N ILE A 355 -21.76 3.73 1.44
CA ILE A 355 -21.46 4.84 2.36
C ILE A 355 -20.95 6.06 1.58
N MET A 356 -19.94 5.88 0.74
CA MET A 356 -19.25 6.98 0.05
C MET A 356 -20.12 7.67 -0.98
N THR A 357 -21.07 6.96 -1.61
CA THR A 357 -22.10 7.56 -2.48
C THR A 357 -23.28 8.14 -1.71
N MET A 358 -23.28 8.00 -0.38
CA MET A 358 -24.37 8.41 0.50
C MET A 358 -25.73 7.75 0.18
N SER A 359 -25.70 6.60 -0.48
CA SER A 359 -26.90 5.75 -0.64
C SER A 359 -27.28 5.04 0.66
N GLU A 360 -26.34 4.94 1.59
CA GLU A 360 -26.53 4.53 2.98
C GLU A 360 -25.86 5.54 3.91
N THR A 361 -26.36 5.62 5.13
CA THR A 361 -25.67 6.37 6.20
C THR A 361 -24.43 5.58 6.67
N VAL A 362 -23.51 6.26 7.33
CA VAL A 362 -22.35 5.59 7.94
C VAL A 362 -22.78 4.49 8.91
N ASP A 363 -23.79 4.76 9.75
CA ASP A 363 -24.30 3.78 10.72
C ASP A 363 -24.93 2.55 10.04
N GLU A 364 -25.70 2.75 8.97
CA GLU A 364 -26.28 1.64 8.20
C GLU A 364 -25.20 0.77 7.54
N GLY A 365 -24.22 1.39 6.86
CA GLY A 365 -23.14 0.67 6.20
C GLY A 365 -22.27 -0.10 7.19
N ILE A 366 -21.92 0.47 8.34
CA ILE A 366 -21.19 -0.21 9.40
C ILE A 366 -22.00 -1.38 9.98
N GLN A 367 -23.30 -1.18 10.21
CA GLN A 367 -24.17 -2.25 10.69
C GLN A 367 -24.23 -3.41 9.67
N ASN A 368 -24.33 -3.10 8.38
CA ASN A 368 -24.31 -4.11 7.32
C ASN A 368 -22.99 -4.88 7.29
N MET A 369 -21.84 -4.21 7.46
CA MET A 369 -20.55 -4.88 7.61
C MET A 369 -20.54 -5.83 8.81
N ASN A 370 -21.02 -5.36 9.97
CA ASN A 370 -21.09 -6.14 11.21
C ASN A 370 -22.03 -7.36 11.10
N ASP A 371 -23.06 -7.28 10.26
CA ASP A 371 -24.01 -8.38 10.06
C ASP A 371 -23.50 -9.38 9.01
N GLN A 372 -22.90 -8.91 7.92
CA GLN A 372 -22.53 -9.76 6.78
C GLN A 372 -21.19 -10.47 6.97
N VAL A 373 -20.17 -9.81 7.51
CA VAL A 373 -18.83 -10.41 7.63
C VAL A 373 -18.84 -11.59 8.61
N PRO A 374 -19.41 -11.52 9.82
CA PRO A 374 -19.46 -12.68 10.70
C PRO A 374 -20.16 -13.89 10.08
N ALA A 375 -21.12 -13.69 9.18
CA ALA A 375 -21.82 -14.77 8.50
C ALA A 375 -20.91 -15.57 7.54
N VAL A 376 -19.81 -14.99 7.05
CA VAL A 376 -18.84 -15.69 6.16
C VAL A 376 -17.65 -16.25 6.93
N LEU A 377 -17.46 -15.86 8.18
CA LEU A 377 -16.37 -16.37 9.01
C LEU A 377 -16.64 -17.76 9.61
N GLY A 378 -17.86 -18.27 9.52
CA GLY A 378 -18.27 -19.59 9.98
C GLY A 378 -18.81 -19.60 11.40
#